data_4ea76c5a4d0060031c41fdb8240d34b7
#
_entry.id   4ea76c5a4d0060031c41fdb8240d34b7
#
_cell.length_a   1.000
_cell.length_b   1.000
_cell.length_c   1.000
_cell.angle_alpha   90.00
_cell.angle_beta   90.00
_cell.angle_gamma   90.00
#
_symmetry.space_group_name_H-M   'P 1'
#
loop_
_entity.id
_entity.type
_entity.pdbx_description
1 polymer ?
#
loop_
_entity_poly.entity_id
_entity_poly.type
_entity_poly.pdbx_seq_one_letter_code
_entity_poly.pdbx_strand_id
1 'polypeptide(L)'
;TKDSYVGWIPGWSILGSGQKSPEDQNKEKLAAYTVLLNPIIKTDDPADYKGITAKTYNLKIAKELQKQLSSDGIKVVLTRENDETYPTKDDIKKLATEHKIDLLVDFDVNNTSQKDVFGAKVYYSTAESAIVARSIERNLSEHYISKVSSSEKQGNFDQLNDKIPQVKVVSANIGDRVDVDILNNNLANKQYIEALKSGVEGYLYYLINVDNYNAKRKEQLLNLPQKGLAVPMYYTKQDSYKNISYGLDGKKTIEDNGDAIISLAMIANYLGLDGASVEDIASWAGNKYYIKNQGTQPTIVSAFADKYNVKVERIEHDKLIENIEQALKNNKPVLVRLKSGLFGDRVTYKVIRGYEDEKFYINDPDDNDVKLASYNGFTLNDIKNNLAQAWTISK
;
A
#
# COMPACT_ATOMS: atom_id res chain seq x y z
N THR A 1 -17.25 -0.44 -6.95
CA THR A 1 -17.04 -0.30 -5.51
C THR A 1 -15.74 0.42 -5.27
N LYS A 2 -15.80 1.45 -4.48
CA LYS A 2 -14.75 2.40 -4.19
C LYS A 2 -13.76 1.94 -3.16
N ASP A 3 -13.40 0.70 -3.17
CA ASP A 3 -12.44 0.21 -2.20
C ASP A 3 -11.03 0.56 -2.65
N SER A 4 -10.77 1.86 -2.61
CA SER A 4 -9.50 2.47 -2.96
C SER A 4 -8.42 2.33 -1.88
N TYR A 5 -8.53 1.31 -1.04
CA TYR A 5 -7.55 1.07 0.04
C TYR A 5 -6.46 0.12 -0.35
N VAL A 6 -6.41 -0.13 -1.61
CA VAL A 6 -5.42 -1.00 -2.21
C VAL A 6 -4.03 -0.52 -1.87
N GLY A 7 -3.27 -1.38 -1.31
CA GLY A 7 -1.92 -1.08 -0.88
C GLY A 7 -1.77 -0.67 0.59
N TRP A 8 -2.89 -0.49 1.31
CA TRP A 8 -2.83 -0.17 2.73
C TRP A 8 -2.99 -1.42 3.61
N ILE A 9 -2.20 -1.53 4.68
CA ILE A 9 -2.36 -2.59 5.67
C ILE A 9 -3.34 -2.11 6.74
N PRO A 10 -4.50 -2.76 6.94
CA PRO A 10 -5.33 -2.49 8.08
C PRO A 10 -4.54 -2.67 9.37
N GLY A 11 -4.58 -1.66 10.24
CA GLY A 11 -3.84 -1.71 11.48
C GLY A 11 -2.32 -1.66 11.31
N TRP A 12 -1.82 -0.90 10.36
CA TRP A 12 -0.39 -0.70 10.12
C TRP A 12 0.41 -0.48 11.39
N SER A 13 -0.09 0.34 12.31
CA SER A 13 0.52 0.58 13.61
C SER A 13 0.59 -0.66 14.51
N ILE A 14 -0.22 -1.68 14.24
CA ILE A 14 -0.25 -2.95 14.97
C ILE A 14 0.73 -3.95 14.35
N LEU A 15 0.82 -3.96 13.02
CA LEU A 15 1.71 -4.83 12.26
C LEU A 15 3.09 -4.20 12.00
N GLY A 16 3.32 -3.00 12.50
CA GLY A 16 4.53 -2.22 12.26
C GLY A 16 5.79 -2.84 12.87
N SER A 17 6.94 -2.46 12.32
CA SER A 17 8.25 -2.87 12.83
C SER A 17 8.43 -2.56 14.31
N GLY A 18 9.12 -3.45 15.00
CA GLY A 18 9.55 -3.27 16.39
C GLY A 18 8.46 -3.42 17.43
N GLN A 19 7.21 -3.63 17.08
CA GLN A 19 6.22 -4.15 18.02
C GLN A 19 6.33 -5.66 18.01
N LYS A 20 6.74 -6.22 19.13
CA LYS A 20 6.52 -7.65 19.38
C LYS A 20 5.04 -7.89 19.17
N SER A 21 4.70 -8.67 18.15
CA SER A 21 3.34 -9.13 17.99
C SER A 21 2.91 -9.89 19.26
N PRO A 22 1.64 -10.11 19.51
CA PRO A 22 1.19 -10.97 20.60
C PRO A 22 1.57 -12.46 20.37
N GLU A 23 2.69 -12.69 19.74
CA GLU A 23 3.20 -13.95 19.21
C GLU A 23 3.25 -15.07 20.24
N ASP A 24 3.76 -14.78 21.43
CA ASP A 24 3.92 -15.80 22.46
C ASP A 24 2.59 -16.29 23.06
N GLN A 25 1.51 -15.50 22.94
CA GLN A 25 0.20 -15.83 23.52
C GLN A 25 -0.77 -16.51 22.55
N ASN A 26 -0.47 -16.52 21.25
CA ASN A 26 -1.40 -17.01 20.22
C ASN A 26 -0.74 -17.97 19.22
N LYS A 27 0.51 -18.38 19.46
CA LYS A 27 1.25 -19.24 18.51
C LYS A 27 0.55 -20.56 18.23
N GLU A 28 -0.07 -21.16 19.23
CA GLU A 28 -0.84 -22.40 19.06
C GLU A 28 -2.04 -22.25 18.14
N LYS A 29 -2.57 -21.03 17.99
CA LYS A 29 -3.69 -20.74 17.09
C LYS A 29 -3.30 -20.73 15.61
N LEU A 30 -2.00 -20.63 15.30
CA LEU A 30 -1.49 -20.72 13.93
C LEU A 30 -1.81 -22.08 13.29
N ALA A 31 -1.95 -23.14 14.08
CA ALA A 31 -2.27 -24.49 13.61
C ALA A 31 -3.67 -24.61 12.95
N ALA A 32 -4.53 -23.60 13.14
CA ALA A 32 -5.84 -23.54 12.47
C ALA A 32 -5.75 -23.15 11.00
N TYR A 33 -4.63 -22.56 10.55
CA TYR A 33 -4.47 -22.00 9.22
C TYR A 33 -3.68 -22.90 8.27
N THR A 34 -4.04 -22.82 6.99
CA THR A 34 -3.37 -23.54 5.91
C THR A 34 -2.95 -22.56 4.81
N VAL A 35 -1.68 -22.58 4.45
CA VAL A 35 -1.08 -21.75 3.40
C VAL A 35 -0.69 -22.63 2.21
N LEU A 36 -1.09 -22.24 1.02
CA LEU A 36 -0.66 -22.85 -0.23
C LEU A 36 0.47 -22.02 -0.83
N LEU A 37 1.62 -22.64 -1.05
CA LEU A 37 2.78 -22.01 -1.69
C LEU A 37 2.87 -22.50 -3.13
N ASN A 38 2.87 -21.57 -4.08
CA ASN A 38 2.95 -21.87 -5.50
C ASN A 38 4.27 -21.33 -6.09
N PRO A 39 5.32 -22.12 -6.11
CA PRO A 39 6.54 -21.77 -6.84
C PRO A 39 6.28 -21.83 -8.34
N ILE A 40 6.10 -20.67 -8.97
CA ILE A 40 5.74 -20.54 -10.38
C ILE A 40 6.80 -21.21 -11.26
N ILE A 41 6.32 -21.87 -12.30
CA ILE A 41 7.14 -22.49 -13.33
C ILE A 41 6.63 -22.00 -14.69
N LYS A 42 7.57 -21.58 -15.55
CA LYS A 42 7.27 -21.07 -16.90
C LYS A 42 7.85 -22.01 -17.93
N THR A 43 7.19 -22.12 -19.09
CA THR A 43 7.67 -22.95 -20.20
C THR A 43 8.95 -22.41 -20.81
N ASP A 44 9.13 -21.10 -20.82
CA ASP A 44 10.37 -20.43 -21.21
C ASP A 44 11.04 -19.86 -19.95
N ASP A 45 12.01 -20.58 -19.44
CA ASP A 45 12.71 -20.31 -18.20
C ASP A 45 14.22 -20.40 -18.39
N PRO A 46 14.83 -19.39 -19.07
CA PRO A 46 16.25 -19.38 -19.28
C PRO A 46 17.01 -19.25 -17.95
N ALA A 47 18.18 -19.89 -17.89
CA ALA A 47 19.07 -19.73 -16.77
C ALA A 47 19.72 -18.33 -16.75
N ASP A 48 20.02 -17.83 -15.57
CA ASP A 48 20.88 -16.66 -15.41
C ASP A 48 22.36 -16.98 -15.79
N TYR A 49 23.22 -15.99 -15.74
CA TYR A 49 24.65 -16.18 -16.06
C TYR A 49 25.41 -17.05 -15.05
N LYS A 50 24.80 -17.40 -13.91
CA LYS A 50 25.32 -18.34 -12.90
C LYS A 50 24.65 -19.71 -12.96
N GLY A 51 23.76 -19.93 -13.93
CA GLY A 51 23.10 -21.22 -14.18
C GLY A 51 21.85 -21.47 -13.36
N ILE A 52 21.30 -20.48 -12.63
CA ILE A 52 20.06 -20.64 -11.87
C ILE A 52 18.86 -20.28 -12.74
N THR A 53 17.79 -21.06 -12.63
CA THR A 53 16.50 -20.80 -13.28
C THR A 53 15.47 -20.30 -12.30
N ALA A 54 14.46 -19.57 -12.77
CA ALA A 54 13.36 -19.10 -11.92
C ALA A 54 12.63 -20.28 -11.25
N LYS A 55 12.35 -21.35 -12.01
CA LYS A 55 11.66 -22.54 -11.48
C LYS A 55 12.40 -23.19 -10.31
N THR A 56 13.73 -23.37 -10.45
CA THR A 56 14.55 -23.98 -9.40
C THR A 56 14.66 -23.07 -8.19
N TYR A 57 14.88 -21.78 -8.39
CA TYR A 57 14.93 -20.81 -7.31
C TYR A 57 13.60 -20.70 -6.55
N ASN A 58 12.48 -20.55 -7.26
CA ASN A 58 11.16 -20.45 -6.66
C ASN A 58 10.83 -21.68 -5.80
N LEU A 59 11.15 -22.88 -6.29
CA LEU A 59 10.94 -24.13 -5.54
C LEU A 59 11.79 -24.19 -4.28
N LYS A 60 13.06 -23.80 -4.37
CA LYS A 60 13.98 -23.76 -3.22
C LYS A 60 13.43 -22.85 -2.12
N ILE A 61 12.98 -21.66 -2.47
CA ILE A 61 12.40 -20.70 -1.53
C ILE A 61 11.10 -21.25 -0.92
N ALA A 62 10.21 -21.79 -1.73
CA ALA A 62 8.95 -22.35 -1.25
C ALA A 62 9.16 -23.52 -0.27
N LYS A 63 10.09 -24.43 -0.54
CA LYS A 63 10.41 -25.55 0.35
C LYS A 63 11.00 -25.10 1.68
N GLU A 64 11.91 -24.14 1.65
CA GLU A 64 12.50 -23.62 2.88
C GLU A 64 11.46 -22.85 3.71
N LEU A 65 10.63 -22.05 3.07
CA LEU A 65 9.53 -21.34 3.74
C LEU A 65 8.51 -22.32 4.32
N GLN A 66 8.15 -23.40 3.59
CA GLN A 66 7.30 -24.48 4.10
C GLN A 66 7.85 -25.05 5.40
N LYS A 67 9.13 -25.38 5.42
CA LYS A 67 9.79 -25.91 6.60
C LYS A 67 9.68 -24.98 7.80
N GLN A 68 9.94 -23.69 7.59
CA GLN A 68 9.93 -22.71 8.68
C GLN A 68 8.51 -22.40 9.18
N LEU A 69 7.54 -22.21 8.30
CA LEU A 69 6.14 -22.03 8.69
C LEU A 69 5.58 -23.26 9.41
N SER A 70 5.90 -24.47 8.91
CA SER A 70 5.47 -25.72 9.54
C SER A 70 6.07 -25.91 10.93
N SER A 71 7.27 -25.43 11.18
CA SER A 71 7.89 -25.48 12.52
C SER A 71 7.13 -24.62 13.54
N ASP A 72 6.39 -23.61 13.09
CA ASP A 72 5.52 -22.77 13.91
C ASP A 72 4.06 -23.28 13.97
N GLY A 73 3.80 -24.46 13.42
CA GLY A 73 2.52 -25.15 13.50
C GLY A 73 1.55 -24.88 12.35
N ILE A 74 1.91 -24.02 11.40
CA ILE A 74 1.09 -23.69 10.22
C ILE A 74 1.07 -24.89 9.27
N LYS A 75 -0.10 -25.22 8.73
CA LYS A 75 -0.22 -26.22 7.68
C LYS A 75 0.20 -25.59 6.35
N VAL A 76 1.15 -26.21 5.66
CA VAL A 76 1.68 -25.66 4.41
C VAL A 76 1.65 -26.73 3.33
N VAL A 77 1.05 -26.38 2.20
CA VAL A 77 0.94 -27.23 1.02
C VAL A 77 1.72 -26.57 -0.13
N LEU A 78 2.46 -27.38 -0.88
CA LEU A 78 3.12 -26.94 -2.11
C LEU A 78 2.32 -27.36 -3.34
N THR A 79 2.29 -26.53 -4.37
CA THR A 79 1.67 -26.91 -5.66
C THR A 79 2.51 -27.90 -6.45
N ARG A 80 3.81 -27.98 -6.19
CA ARG A 80 4.75 -28.93 -6.79
C ARG A 80 5.92 -29.22 -5.85
N GLU A 81 6.52 -30.38 -6.01
CA GLU A 81 7.64 -30.87 -5.18
C GLU A 81 8.97 -30.98 -5.95
N ASN A 82 8.93 -30.81 -7.27
CA ASN A 82 10.09 -30.93 -8.17
C ASN A 82 9.98 -29.95 -9.34
N ASP A 83 11.00 -29.91 -10.20
CA ASP A 83 11.07 -29.01 -11.36
C ASP A 83 10.44 -29.60 -12.63
N GLU A 84 9.96 -30.84 -12.59
CA GLU A 84 9.34 -31.53 -13.71
C GLU A 84 7.81 -31.47 -13.68
N THR A 85 7.21 -31.16 -12.54
CA THR A 85 5.76 -31.03 -12.37
C THR A 85 5.31 -29.61 -12.69
N TYR A 86 4.37 -29.49 -13.62
CA TYR A 86 3.79 -28.22 -14.08
C TYR A 86 2.32 -28.13 -13.65
N PRO A 87 2.01 -27.58 -12.47
CA PRO A 87 0.63 -27.47 -11.99
C PRO A 87 -0.19 -26.57 -12.92
N THR A 88 -1.37 -27.05 -13.29
CA THR A 88 -2.35 -26.26 -14.02
C THR A 88 -3.14 -25.37 -13.06
N LYS A 89 -3.89 -24.40 -13.60
CA LYS A 89 -4.83 -23.60 -12.79
C LYS A 89 -5.84 -24.49 -12.05
N ASP A 90 -6.32 -25.54 -12.69
CA ASP A 90 -7.27 -26.48 -12.09
C ASP A 90 -6.62 -27.30 -10.97
N ASP A 91 -5.37 -27.71 -11.12
CA ASP A 91 -4.61 -28.38 -10.05
C ASP A 91 -4.50 -27.48 -8.82
N ILE A 92 -4.19 -26.19 -9.01
CA ILE A 92 -4.07 -25.23 -7.90
C ILE A 92 -5.43 -25.02 -7.23
N LYS A 93 -6.52 -24.87 -7.99
CA LYS A 93 -7.88 -24.75 -7.44
C LYS A 93 -8.29 -26.00 -6.66
N LYS A 94 -7.95 -27.18 -7.16
CA LYS A 94 -8.22 -28.45 -6.49
C LYS A 94 -7.51 -28.51 -5.14
N LEU A 95 -6.21 -28.23 -5.10
CA LEU A 95 -5.43 -28.18 -3.87
C LEU A 95 -6.01 -27.16 -2.88
N ALA A 96 -6.37 -25.98 -3.35
CA ALA A 96 -6.96 -24.93 -2.52
C ALA A 96 -8.26 -25.39 -1.85
N THR A 97 -9.10 -26.09 -2.58
CA THR A 97 -10.39 -26.60 -2.10
C THR A 97 -10.21 -27.79 -1.15
N GLU A 98 -9.40 -28.78 -1.54
CA GLU A 98 -9.14 -30.00 -0.74
C GLU A 98 -8.52 -29.66 0.63
N HIS A 99 -7.60 -28.73 0.65
CA HIS A 99 -6.89 -28.32 1.86
C HIS A 99 -7.55 -27.15 2.61
N LYS A 100 -8.63 -26.56 2.06
CA LYS A 100 -9.32 -25.39 2.65
C LYS A 100 -8.35 -24.30 3.03
N ILE A 101 -7.57 -23.84 2.08
CA ILE A 101 -6.50 -22.87 2.33
C ILE A 101 -7.03 -21.50 2.73
N ASP A 102 -6.27 -20.80 3.55
CA ASP A 102 -6.55 -19.44 4.00
C ASP A 102 -5.77 -18.38 3.21
N LEU A 103 -4.69 -18.78 2.56
CA LEU A 103 -3.80 -17.89 1.80
C LEU A 103 -3.08 -18.68 0.70
N LEU A 104 -2.98 -18.08 -0.49
CA LEU A 104 -2.10 -18.52 -1.58
C LEU A 104 -0.97 -17.50 -1.75
N VAL A 105 0.26 -18.00 -1.77
CA VAL A 105 1.47 -17.20 -2.08
C VAL A 105 2.13 -17.74 -3.33
N ASP A 106 2.13 -16.96 -4.40
CA ASP A 106 2.88 -17.24 -5.61
C ASP A 106 4.31 -16.69 -5.47
N PHE A 107 5.31 -17.47 -5.91
CA PHE A 107 6.71 -17.03 -6.01
C PHE A 107 7.12 -16.96 -7.46
N ASP A 108 7.67 -15.82 -7.85
CA ASP A 108 8.15 -15.57 -9.21
C ASP A 108 9.49 -14.83 -9.22
N VAL A 109 10.13 -14.86 -10.36
CA VAL A 109 11.33 -14.10 -10.69
C VAL A 109 11.09 -13.43 -12.05
N ASN A 110 11.38 -12.15 -12.17
CA ASN A 110 11.34 -11.46 -13.46
C ASN A 110 12.53 -11.90 -14.34
N ASN A 111 12.31 -11.86 -15.64
CA ASN A 111 13.36 -12.05 -16.64
C ASN A 111 13.17 -11.02 -17.77
N THR A 112 13.78 -9.86 -17.61
CA THR A 112 13.68 -8.78 -18.58
C THR A 112 14.98 -7.98 -18.63
N SER A 113 15.29 -7.44 -19.79
CA SER A 113 16.42 -6.53 -20.01
C SER A 113 16.11 -5.06 -19.70
N GLN A 114 14.90 -4.76 -19.22
CA GLN A 114 14.54 -3.41 -18.81
C GLN A 114 15.36 -2.97 -17.60
N LYS A 115 16.05 -1.85 -17.70
CA LYS A 115 17.03 -1.37 -16.70
C LYS A 115 16.41 -0.90 -15.38
N ASP A 116 15.12 -0.57 -15.38
CA ASP A 116 14.36 -0.12 -14.21
C ASP A 116 13.63 -1.26 -13.47
N VAL A 117 13.71 -2.48 -13.99
CA VAL A 117 13.12 -3.67 -13.37
C VAL A 117 14.18 -4.44 -12.59
N PHE A 118 14.21 -4.24 -11.30
CA PHE A 118 15.10 -4.95 -10.37
C PHE A 118 14.53 -4.90 -8.94
N GLY A 119 15.06 -5.77 -8.06
CA GLY A 119 14.64 -5.88 -6.68
C GLY A 119 13.33 -6.66 -6.49
N ALA A 120 12.85 -6.67 -5.24
CA ALA A 120 11.65 -7.40 -4.85
C ALA A 120 10.39 -6.55 -4.95
N LYS A 121 9.27 -7.19 -5.28
CA LYS A 121 7.96 -6.56 -5.33
C LYS A 121 6.86 -7.57 -5.01
N VAL A 122 5.82 -7.11 -4.32
CA VAL A 122 4.64 -7.92 -4.00
C VAL A 122 3.43 -7.40 -4.76
N TYR A 123 2.70 -8.31 -5.41
CA TYR A 123 1.45 -8.01 -6.11
C TYR A 123 0.27 -8.64 -5.38
N TYR A 124 -0.88 -7.99 -5.44
CA TYR A 124 -2.13 -8.44 -4.84
C TYR A 124 -3.32 -8.14 -5.75
N SER A 125 -4.47 -8.76 -5.49
CA SER A 125 -5.66 -8.61 -6.35
C SER A 125 -6.84 -7.95 -5.63
N THR A 126 -6.99 -8.17 -4.32
CA THR A 126 -8.14 -7.72 -3.52
C THR A 126 -7.70 -6.89 -2.32
N ALA A 127 -8.64 -6.19 -1.68
CA ALA A 127 -8.36 -5.46 -0.44
C ALA A 127 -7.83 -6.37 0.67
N GLU A 128 -8.34 -7.59 0.80
CA GLU A 128 -7.86 -8.56 1.78
C GLU A 128 -6.43 -9.01 1.46
N SER A 129 -6.13 -9.32 0.19
CA SER A 129 -4.78 -9.69 -0.22
C SER A 129 -3.78 -8.52 -0.11
N ALA A 130 -4.24 -7.27 -0.16
CA ALA A 130 -3.40 -6.11 0.12
C ALA A 130 -2.83 -6.13 1.54
N ILE A 131 -3.57 -6.64 2.52
CA ILE A 131 -3.09 -6.78 3.91
C ILE A 131 -1.86 -7.68 3.94
N VAL A 132 -1.94 -8.84 3.30
CA VAL A 132 -0.84 -9.80 3.20
C VAL A 132 0.35 -9.17 2.47
N ALA A 133 0.08 -8.57 1.31
CA ALA A 133 1.11 -7.96 0.48
C ALA A 133 1.90 -6.90 1.23
N ARG A 134 1.23 -6.04 1.98
CA ARG A 134 1.88 -4.99 2.76
C ARG A 134 2.65 -5.55 3.97
N SER A 135 2.14 -6.60 4.60
CA SER A 135 2.87 -7.30 5.66
C SER A 135 4.19 -7.88 5.14
N ILE A 136 4.16 -8.54 3.98
CA ILE A 136 5.37 -9.08 3.35
C ILE A 136 6.32 -7.96 2.91
N GLU A 137 5.81 -6.96 2.20
CA GLU A 137 6.61 -5.81 1.75
C GLU A 137 7.36 -5.14 2.90
N ARG A 138 6.68 -4.90 4.01
CA ARG A 138 7.28 -4.26 5.16
C ARG A 138 8.43 -5.08 5.73
N ASN A 139 8.21 -6.37 5.92
CA ASN A 139 9.26 -7.26 6.43
C ASN A 139 10.44 -7.38 5.44
N LEU A 140 10.17 -7.41 4.14
CA LEU A 140 11.21 -7.36 3.12
C LEU A 140 12.00 -6.05 3.20
N SER A 141 11.33 -4.92 3.30
CA SER A 141 11.98 -3.60 3.37
C SER A 141 12.87 -3.43 4.60
N GLU A 142 12.53 -4.11 5.70
CA GLU A 142 13.30 -4.05 6.95
C GLU A 142 14.48 -5.02 6.99
N HIS A 143 14.40 -6.17 6.33
CA HIS A 143 15.33 -7.28 6.56
C HIS A 143 16.05 -7.77 5.30
N TYR A 144 15.54 -7.47 4.12
CA TYR A 144 16.11 -7.96 2.87
C TYR A 144 17.09 -6.95 2.26
N ILE A 145 18.25 -7.42 1.84
CA ILE A 145 19.31 -6.56 1.29
C ILE A 145 18.93 -5.92 -0.04
N SER A 146 18.04 -6.55 -0.82
CA SER A 146 17.62 -6.04 -2.12
C SER A 146 16.69 -4.83 -1.97
N LYS A 147 16.60 -4.02 -3.01
CA LYS A 147 15.57 -2.99 -3.11
C LYS A 147 14.18 -3.65 -3.08
N VAL A 148 13.27 -3.05 -2.33
CA VAL A 148 11.88 -3.47 -2.25
C VAL A 148 11.01 -2.32 -2.73
N SER A 149 10.24 -2.56 -3.78
CA SER A 149 9.28 -1.60 -4.32
C SER A 149 7.94 -1.71 -3.59
N SER A 150 7.16 -0.63 -3.60
CA SER A 150 5.79 -0.64 -3.04
C SER A 150 4.94 -1.72 -3.70
N SER A 151 4.09 -2.38 -2.91
CA SER A 151 3.13 -3.37 -3.40
C SER A 151 2.19 -2.76 -4.42
N GLU A 152 1.75 -3.56 -5.38
CA GLU A 152 0.93 -3.10 -6.50
C GLU A 152 -0.25 -4.04 -6.73
N LYS A 153 -1.42 -3.45 -7.01
CA LYS A 153 -2.59 -4.21 -7.44
C LYS A 153 -2.39 -4.73 -8.86
N GLN A 154 -2.64 -6.02 -9.06
CA GLN A 154 -2.59 -6.67 -10.36
C GLN A 154 -3.94 -7.33 -10.68
N GLY A 155 -4.51 -7.01 -11.85
CA GLY A 155 -5.89 -7.40 -12.20
C GLY A 155 -6.13 -8.87 -12.53
N ASN A 156 -5.08 -9.66 -12.78
CA ASN A 156 -5.21 -11.02 -13.28
C ASN A 156 -4.46 -12.04 -12.42
N PHE A 157 -5.03 -12.30 -11.25
CA PHE A 157 -4.76 -13.55 -10.54
C PHE A 157 -5.82 -14.57 -10.97
N ASP A 158 -5.48 -15.41 -11.92
CA ASP A 158 -6.44 -16.32 -12.59
C ASP A 158 -6.81 -17.57 -11.80
N GLN A 159 -6.28 -17.78 -10.60
CA GLN A 159 -6.28 -19.12 -10.03
C GLN A 159 -7.38 -19.39 -9.03
N LEU A 160 -7.74 -18.40 -8.21
CA LEU A 160 -8.70 -18.58 -7.13
C LEU A 160 -9.87 -17.60 -7.22
N ASN A 161 -10.94 -17.91 -6.48
CA ASN A 161 -12.03 -16.97 -6.28
C ASN A 161 -11.60 -15.81 -5.33
N ASP A 162 -12.35 -14.71 -5.36
CA ASP A 162 -12.05 -13.49 -4.61
C ASP A 162 -12.12 -13.63 -3.07
N LYS A 163 -12.54 -14.80 -2.57
CA LYS A 163 -12.67 -15.05 -1.12
C LYS A 163 -11.38 -15.53 -0.48
N ILE A 164 -10.44 -16.06 -1.26
CA ILE A 164 -9.15 -16.53 -0.74
C ILE A 164 -8.09 -15.50 -1.12
N PRO A 165 -7.43 -14.86 -0.14
CA PRO A 165 -6.37 -13.91 -0.44
C PRO A 165 -5.25 -14.58 -1.22
N GLN A 166 -4.78 -13.90 -2.26
CA GLN A 166 -3.68 -14.34 -3.09
C GLN A 166 -2.70 -13.20 -3.31
N VAL A 167 -1.42 -13.46 -3.09
CA VAL A 167 -0.33 -12.55 -3.38
C VAL A 167 0.71 -13.23 -4.24
N LYS A 168 1.41 -12.44 -5.05
CA LYS A 168 2.58 -12.90 -5.80
C LYS A 168 3.79 -12.10 -5.36
N VAL A 169 4.82 -12.80 -4.90
CA VAL A 169 6.09 -12.22 -4.51
C VAL A 169 7.09 -12.44 -5.64
N VAL A 170 7.54 -11.34 -6.24
CA VAL A 170 8.65 -11.36 -7.19
C VAL A 170 9.91 -11.01 -6.41
N SER A 171 10.88 -11.93 -6.39
CA SER A 171 12.09 -11.76 -5.58
C SER A 171 13.14 -10.88 -6.23
N ALA A 172 13.25 -10.92 -7.56
CA ALA A 172 14.35 -10.30 -8.30
C ALA A 172 14.08 -10.35 -9.81
N ASN A 173 15.00 -9.78 -10.59
CA ASN A 173 15.06 -9.91 -12.05
C ASN A 173 16.35 -10.65 -12.45
N ILE A 174 16.25 -11.83 -13.02
CA ILE A 174 17.42 -12.59 -13.50
C ILE A 174 18.10 -11.96 -14.72
N GLY A 175 17.47 -10.97 -15.35
CA GLY A 175 18.09 -10.12 -16.37
C GLY A 175 19.00 -9.03 -15.80
N ASP A 176 19.01 -8.81 -14.50
CA ASP A 176 19.86 -7.84 -13.80
C ASP A 176 20.99 -8.56 -13.03
N ARG A 177 22.24 -8.11 -13.22
CA ARG A 177 23.39 -8.79 -12.62
C ARG A 177 23.45 -8.66 -11.10
N VAL A 178 23.07 -7.51 -10.56
CA VAL A 178 23.05 -7.30 -9.11
C VAL A 178 22.02 -8.21 -8.46
N ASP A 179 20.84 -8.30 -9.05
CA ASP A 179 19.80 -9.21 -8.58
C ASP A 179 20.24 -10.67 -8.65
N VAL A 180 20.91 -11.09 -9.72
CA VAL A 180 21.45 -12.46 -9.81
C VAL A 180 22.49 -12.74 -8.73
N ASP A 181 23.35 -11.79 -8.40
CA ASP A 181 24.31 -11.95 -7.29
C ASP A 181 23.58 -12.10 -5.95
N ILE A 182 22.49 -11.37 -5.74
CA ILE A 182 21.65 -11.49 -4.55
C ILE A 182 20.96 -12.86 -4.51
N LEU A 183 20.37 -13.34 -5.60
CA LEU A 183 19.74 -14.67 -5.68
C LEU A 183 20.70 -15.80 -5.33
N ASN A 184 21.98 -15.64 -5.67
CA ASN A 184 23.02 -16.63 -5.41
C ASN A 184 23.72 -16.42 -4.05
N ASN A 185 23.29 -15.46 -3.24
CA ASN A 185 23.87 -15.17 -1.93
C ASN A 185 23.08 -15.85 -0.81
N ASN A 186 23.76 -16.70 -0.04
CA ASN A 186 23.10 -17.47 1.03
C ASN A 186 22.54 -16.60 2.16
N LEU A 187 23.22 -15.52 2.53
CA LEU A 187 22.72 -14.61 3.57
C LEU A 187 21.48 -13.85 3.09
N ALA A 188 21.50 -13.35 1.86
CA ALA A 188 20.35 -12.69 1.24
C ALA A 188 19.15 -13.64 1.16
N ASN A 189 19.33 -14.90 0.79
CA ASN A 189 18.27 -15.90 0.78
C ASN A 189 17.69 -16.17 2.15
N LYS A 190 18.53 -16.22 3.19
CA LYS A 190 18.06 -16.31 4.57
C LYS A 190 17.21 -15.13 4.98
N GLN A 191 17.67 -13.92 4.72
CA GLN A 191 16.93 -12.68 4.99
C GLN A 191 15.59 -12.67 4.27
N TYR A 192 15.57 -13.09 3.01
CA TYR A 192 14.36 -13.18 2.19
C TYR A 192 13.33 -14.15 2.80
N ILE A 193 13.76 -15.35 3.16
CA ILE A 193 12.89 -16.37 3.76
C ILE A 193 12.35 -15.92 5.12
N GLU A 194 13.19 -15.33 5.98
CA GLU A 194 12.76 -14.78 7.27
C GLU A 194 11.74 -13.66 7.12
N ALA A 195 11.93 -12.77 6.14
CA ALA A 195 10.99 -11.70 5.85
C ALA A 195 9.64 -12.25 5.33
N LEU A 196 9.67 -13.24 4.45
CA LEU A 196 8.47 -13.92 3.96
C LEU A 196 7.72 -14.62 5.10
N LYS A 197 8.45 -15.34 5.96
CA LYS A 197 7.89 -16.00 7.15
C LYS A 197 7.17 -14.97 8.04
N SER A 198 7.88 -13.93 8.44
CA SER A 198 7.32 -12.87 9.30
C SER A 198 6.15 -12.15 8.66
N GLY A 199 6.19 -11.93 7.35
CA GLY A 199 5.09 -11.29 6.61
C GLY A 199 3.84 -12.16 6.56
N VAL A 200 3.98 -13.45 6.31
CA VAL A 200 2.87 -14.41 6.31
C VAL A 200 2.30 -14.59 7.72
N GLU A 201 3.14 -14.82 8.70
CA GLU A 201 2.70 -14.96 10.10
C GLU A 201 2.04 -13.70 10.63
N GLY A 202 2.55 -12.52 10.28
CA GLY A 202 1.93 -11.24 10.63
C GLY A 202 0.48 -11.14 10.15
N TYR A 203 0.20 -11.61 8.94
CA TYR A 203 -1.18 -11.69 8.44
C TYR A 203 -2.03 -12.70 9.21
N LEU A 204 -1.49 -13.89 9.52
CA LEU A 204 -2.23 -14.90 10.28
C LEU A 204 -2.53 -14.43 11.72
N TYR A 205 -1.60 -13.74 12.37
CA TYR A 205 -1.86 -13.09 13.66
C TYR A 205 -2.92 -12.01 13.58
N TYR A 206 -2.94 -11.25 12.47
CA TYR A 206 -4.04 -10.32 12.21
C TYR A 206 -5.39 -11.05 12.17
N LEU A 207 -5.50 -12.18 11.47
CA LEU A 207 -6.74 -12.97 11.43
C LEU A 207 -7.15 -13.48 12.81
N ILE A 208 -6.21 -13.96 13.63
CA ILE A 208 -6.46 -14.43 14.99
C ILE A 208 -7.06 -13.32 15.87
N ASN A 209 -6.64 -12.08 15.65
CA ASN A 209 -6.99 -10.94 16.50
C ASN A 209 -7.87 -9.91 15.80
N VAL A 210 -8.52 -10.27 14.69
CA VAL A 210 -9.21 -9.32 13.81
C VAL A 210 -10.26 -8.45 14.52
N ASP A 211 -11.02 -9.01 15.46
CA ASP A 211 -12.05 -8.24 16.19
C ASP A 211 -11.43 -7.20 17.12
N ASN A 212 -10.35 -7.55 17.81
CA ASN A 212 -9.61 -6.61 18.63
C ASN A 212 -8.94 -5.52 17.79
N TYR A 213 -8.39 -5.90 16.65
CA TYR A 213 -7.81 -4.93 15.71
C TYR A 213 -8.88 -4.01 15.12
N ASN A 214 -10.06 -4.53 14.81
CA ASN A 214 -11.18 -3.72 14.32
C ASN A 214 -11.62 -2.67 15.35
N ALA A 215 -11.80 -3.06 16.60
CA ALA A 215 -12.15 -2.14 17.68
C ALA A 215 -11.08 -1.08 17.89
N LYS A 216 -9.82 -1.49 17.93
CA LYS A 216 -8.68 -0.56 18.06
C LYS A 216 -8.57 0.39 16.88
N ARG A 217 -8.77 -0.07 15.65
CA ARG A 217 -8.74 0.78 14.46
C ARG A 217 -9.82 1.85 14.46
N LYS A 218 -11.03 1.52 14.90
CA LYS A 218 -12.10 2.51 15.07
C LYS A 218 -11.72 3.59 16.07
N GLU A 219 -11.14 3.18 17.20
CA GLU A 219 -10.62 4.12 18.20
C GLU A 219 -9.52 5.01 17.63
N GLN A 220 -8.58 4.44 16.89
CA GLN A 220 -7.49 5.19 16.26
C GLN A 220 -8.00 6.20 15.23
N LEU A 221 -9.02 5.86 14.44
CA LEU A 221 -9.63 6.80 13.49
C LEU A 221 -10.28 8.00 14.19
N LEU A 222 -10.89 7.77 15.36
CA LEU A 222 -11.53 8.83 16.15
C LEU A 222 -10.52 9.69 16.91
N ASN A 223 -9.35 9.16 17.22
CA ASN A 223 -8.31 9.81 18.04
C ASN A 223 -7.00 9.94 17.25
N LEU A 224 -7.00 10.82 16.25
CA LEU A 224 -5.81 11.07 15.44
C LEU A 224 -4.68 11.69 16.28
N PRO A 225 -3.41 11.32 16.02
CA PRO A 225 -2.28 11.90 16.75
C PRO A 225 -2.15 13.40 16.49
N GLN A 226 -1.90 14.15 17.56
CA GLN A 226 -1.65 15.59 17.52
C GLN A 226 -0.23 15.85 17.01
N LYS A 227 -0.01 15.58 15.73
CA LYS A 227 1.28 15.73 15.05
C LYS A 227 1.20 16.84 14.01
N GLY A 228 2.11 17.81 14.11
CA GLY A 228 2.19 18.93 13.17
C GLY A 228 1.16 20.03 13.37
N LEU A 229 0.72 20.62 12.27
CA LEU A 229 -0.24 21.73 12.25
C LEU A 229 -1.66 21.24 12.60
N ALA A 230 -2.42 22.09 13.28
CA ALA A 230 -3.82 21.80 13.65
C ALA A 230 -4.78 21.95 12.46
N VAL A 231 -4.49 21.29 11.36
CA VAL A 231 -5.39 21.24 10.21
C VAL A 231 -6.59 20.36 10.57
N PRO A 232 -7.83 20.85 10.45
CA PRO A 232 -8.99 20.04 10.79
C PRO A 232 -9.13 18.84 9.86
N MET A 233 -9.70 17.74 10.37
CA MET A 233 -9.93 16.53 9.57
C MET A 233 -11.35 16.53 9.03
N TYR A 234 -11.49 16.51 7.70
CA TYR A 234 -12.76 16.34 7.00
C TYR A 234 -12.69 15.10 6.12
N TYR A 235 -13.82 14.43 5.95
CA TYR A 235 -13.95 13.21 5.18
C TYR A 235 -14.92 13.37 4.00
N THR A 236 -14.61 12.78 2.85
CA THR A 236 -15.52 12.73 1.69
C THR A 236 -16.83 12.03 2.01
N LYS A 237 -16.79 11.02 2.88
CA LYS A 237 -17.97 10.24 3.33
C LYS A 237 -18.71 10.84 4.52
N GLN A 238 -18.26 11.98 5.03
CA GLN A 238 -18.91 12.68 6.14
C GLN A 238 -20.34 13.07 5.76
N ASP A 239 -21.31 12.85 6.66
CA ASP A 239 -22.74 13.07 6.36
C ASP A 239 -23.03 14.48 5.84
N SER A 240 -22.34 15.50 6.36
CA SER A 240 -22.48 16.89 5.92
C SER A 240 -21.97 17.16 4.50
N TYR A 241 -21.15 16.29 3.92
CA TYR A 241 -20.47 16.55 2.63
C TYR A 241 -20.74 15.52 1.53
N LYS A 242 -21.00 14.27 1.88
CA LYS A 242 -21.04 13.12 0.97
C LYS A 242 -21.98 13.31 -0.23
N ASN A 243 -23.08 14.01 -0.06
CA ASN A 243 -24.11 14.19 -1.08
C ASN A 243 -23.98 15.51 -1.89
N ILE A 244 -22.98 16.34 -1.59
CA ILE A 244 -22.75 17.56 -2.34
C ILE A 244 -22.30 17.19 -3.75
N SER A 245 -22.94 17.77 -4.77
CA SER A 245 -22.60 17.53 -6.17
C SER A 245 -21.18 18.02 -6.47
N TYR A 246 -20.38 17.18 -7.10
CA TYR A 246 -19.05 17.56 -7.60
C TYR A 246 -18.60 16.67 -8.76
N GLY A 247 -18.19 17.29 -9.83
CA GLY A 247 -17.71 16.64 -11.05
C GLY A 247 -18.81 15.94 -11.85
N LEU A 248 -18.57 15.71 -13.14
CA LEU A 248 -19.42 14.94 -14.05
C LEU A 248 -20.89 15.41 -14.13
N ASP A 249 -21.11 16.71 -14.32
CA ASP A 249 -22.41 17.32 -14.59
C ASP A 249 -23.49 17.01 -13.54
N GLY A 250 -23.10 17.03 -12.26
CA GLY A 250 -24.01 16.80 -11.13
C GLY A 250 -24.42 15.35 -10.91
N LYS A 251 -23.88 14.41 -11.68
CA LYS A 251 -24.16 12.96 -11.53
C LYS A 251 -23.31 12.30 -10.47
N LYS A 252 -22.30 12.98 -9.98
CA LYS A 252 -21.38 12.50 -8.96
C LYS A 252 -21.32 13.47 -7.79
N THR A 253 -20.79 12.99 -6.67
CA THR A 253 -20.78 13.73 -5.40
C THR A 253 -19.36 13.83 -4.82
N ILE A 254 -19.25 14.59 -3.75
CA ILE A 254 -18.01 14.67 -2.94
C ILE A 254 -17.58 13.27 -2.48
N GLU A 255 -18.51 12.41 -2.07
CA GLU A 255 -18.18 11.02 -1.74
C GLU A 255 -17.48 10.29 -2.87
N ASP A 256 -17.86 10.60 -4.13
CA ASP A 256 -17.29 9.96 -5.32
C ASP A 256 -15.92 10.52 -5.72
N ASN A 257 -15.79 11.84 -5.70
CA ASN A 257 -14.70 12.54 -6.41
C ASN A 257 -14.11 13.71 -5.62
N GLY A 258 -14.46 13.89 -4.36
CA GLY A 258 -14.24 15.14 -3.64
C GLY A 258 -12.94 15.26 -2.85
N ASP A 259 -11.99 14.37 -2.99
CA ASP A 259 -10.73 14.39 -2.24
C ASP A 259 -9.97 15.72 -2.37
N ALA A 260 -9.87 16.30 -3.55
CA ALA A 260 -9.25 17.60 -3.76
C ALA A 260 -10.04 18.74 -3.09
N ILE A 261 -11.35 18.72 -3.22
CA ILE A 261 -12.24 19.75 -2.62
C ILE A 261 -12.14 19.70 -1.09
N ILE A 262 -12.20 18.52 -0.51
CA ILE A 262 -12.06 18.32 0.94
C ILE A 262 -10.67 18.76 1.42
N SER A 263 -9.62 18.41 0.69
CA SER A 263 -8.25 18.82 1.03
C SER A 263 -8.10 20.35 1.03
N LEU A 264 -8.61 21.03 0.00
CA LEU A 264 -8.62 22.48 -0.06
C LEU A 264 -9.47 23.11 1.06
N ALA A 265 -10.61 22.51 1.39
CA ALA A 265 -11.46 22.99 2.49
C ALA A 265 -10.79 22.87 3.86
N MET A 266 -10.07 21.77 4.11
CA MET A 266 -9.27 21.61 5.34
C MET A 266 -8.19 22.71 5.45
N ILE A 267 -7.49 22.98 4.37
CA ILE A 267 -6.48 24.06 4.32
C ILE A 267 -7.14 25.43 4.49
N ALA A 268 -8.26 25.67 3.81
CA ALA A 268 -9.01 26.92 3.92
C ALA A 268 -9.46 27.20 5.35
N ASN A 269 -9.96 26.20 6.06
CA ASN A 269 -10.34 26.31 7.45
C ASN A 269 -9.11 26.64 8.32
N TYR A 270 -8.01 25.91 8.14
CA TYR A 270 -6.76 26.18 8.88
C TYR A 270 -6.26 27.61 8.68
N LEU A 271 -6.35 28.14 7.47
CA LEU A 271 -5.96 29.51 7.14
C LEU A 271 -7.00 30.56 7.57
N GLY A 272 -8.17 30.15 8.03
CA GLY A 272 -9.26 31.06 8.38
C GLY A 272 -9.76 31.86 7.19
N LEU A 273 -10.02 31.20 6.04
CA LEU A 273 -10.57 31.84 4.85
C LEU A 273 -12.09 31.90 4.93
N ASP A 274 -12.65 33.06 4.64
CA ASP A 274 -14.09 33.27 4.59
C ASP A 274 -14.67 32.75 3.25
N GLY A 275 -15.91 32.24 3.27
CA GLY A 275 -16.59 31.76 2.08
C GLY A 275 -15.89 30.59 1.38
N ALA A 276 -15.20 29.77 2.13
CA ALA A 276 -14.39 28.64 1.64
C ALA A 276 -14.77 27.32 2.35
N SER A 277 -16.06 27.10 2.60
CA SER A 277 -16.60 25.81 3.04
C SER A 277 -16.47 24.77 1.94
N VAL A 278 -16.68 23.49 2.28
CA VAL A 278 -16.73 22.41 1.29
C VAL A 278 -17.77 22.72 0.20
N GLU A 279 -18.95 23.21 0.60
CA GLU A 279 -20.00 23.60 -0.32
C GLU A 279 -19.59 24.75 -1.23
N ASP A 280 -18.97 25.80 -0.68
CA ASP A 280 -18.51 26.96 -1.45
C ASP A 280 -17.47 26.57 -2.49
N ILE A 281 -16.48 25.78 -2.09
CA ILE A 281 -15.41 25.33 -2.99
C ILE A 281 -15.95 24.38 -4.05
N ALA A 282 -16.81 23.43 -3.69
CA ALA A 282 -17.42 22.50 -4.64
C ALA A 282 -18.30 23.25 -5.68
N SER A 283 -19.09 24.19 -5.22
CA SER A 283 -19.95 25.04 -6.07
C SER A 283 -19.14 25.91 -7.02
N TRP A 284 -18.09 26.56 -6.51
CA TRP A 284 -17.18 27.35 -7.32
C TRP A 284 -16.44 26.50 -8.36
N ALA A 285 -15.91 25.33 -7.97
CA ALA A 285 -15.19 24.44 -8.88
C ALA A 285 -16.09 23.86 -9.97
N GLY A 286 -17.32 23.47 -9.61
CA GLY A 286 -18.25 22.85 -10.56
C GLY A 286 -17.57 21.69 -11.30
N ASN A 287 -17.64 21.70 -12.63
CA ASN A 287 -16.99 20.71 -13.50
C ASN A 287 -15.68 21.20 -14.14
N LYS A 288 -15.24 22.40 -13.82
CA LYS A 288 -14.13 23.07 -14.55
C LYS A 288 -12.80 22.35 -14.42
N TYR A 289 -12.57 21.69 -13.28
CA TYR A 289 -11.26 21.11 -12.93
C TYR A 289 -11.29 19.59 -12.86
N TYR A 290 -12.39 18.96 -13.25
CA TYR A 290 -12.55 17.51 -13.17
C TYR A 290 -12.57 16.89 -14.57
N ILE A 291 -11.74 15.87 -14.79
CA ILE A 291 -11.74 15.06 -16.02
C ILE A 291 -12.09 13.62 -15.66
N LYS A 292 -13.05 13.05 -16.41
CA LYS A 292 -13.47 11.66 -16.25
C LYS A 292 -12.27 10.72 -16.32
N ASN A 293 -12.19 9.80 -15.37
CA ASN A 293 -11.11 8.83 -15.22
C ASN A 293 -9.72 9.40 -14.89
N GLN A 294 -9.58 10.71 -14.76
CA GLN A 294 -8.33 11.37 -14.36
C GLN A 294 -8.45 12.10 -13.02
N GLY A 295 -9.68 12.42 -12.60
CA GLY A 295 -9.94 13.13 -11.35
C GLY A 295 -9.75 14.65 -11.48
N THR A 296 -9.64 15.31 -10.32
CA THR A 296 -9.42 16.75 -10.25
C THR A 296 -8.04 17.12 -10.78
N GLN A 297 -8.03 18.09 -11.70
CA GLN A 297 -6.79 18.52 -12.36
C GLN A 297 -6.00 19.51 -11.48
N PRO A 298 -4.66 19.49 -11.54
CA PRO A 298 -3.82 20.34 -10.69
C PRO A 298 -4.00 21.84 -10.92
N THR A 299 -4.60 22.25 -12.04
CA THR A 299 -4.97 23.65 -12.32
C THR A 299 -5.93 24.25 -11.30
N ILE A 300 -6.65 23.41 -10.52
CA ILE A 300 -7.50 23.89 -9.42
C ILE A 300 -6.69 24.66 -8.37
N VAL A 301 -5.43 24.32 -8.19
CA VAL A 301 -4.60 24.88 -7.11
C VAL A 301 -4.31 26.37 -7.35
N SER A 302 -3.87 26.75 -8.55
CA SER A 302 -3.67 28.15 -8.91
C SER A 302 -4.98 28.93 -8.95
N ALA A 303 -6.05 28.31 -9.47
CA ALA A 303 -7.36 28.93 -9.49
C ALA A 303 -7.93 29.19 -8.09
N PHE A 304 -7.69 28.26 -7.16
CA PHE A 304 -8.03 28.42 -5.74
C PHE A 304 -7.27 29.61 -5.11
N ALA A 305 -5.97 29.72 -5.41
CA ALA A 305 -5.15 30.85 -4.97
C ALA A 305 -5.72 32.19 -5.42
N ASP A 306 -6.09 32.29 -6.68
CA ASP A 306 -6.71 33.51 -7.24
C ASP A 306 -8.08 33.79 -6.60
N LYS A 307 -8.91 32.77 -6.44
CA LYS A 307 -10.27 32.89 -5.88
C LYS A 307 -10.26 33.41 -4.45
N TYR A 308 -9.36 32.91 -3.62
CA TYR A 308 -9.32 33.21 -2.19
C TYR A 308 -8.18 34.14 -1.77
N ASN A 309 -7.46 34.70 -2.73
CA ASN A 309 -6.34 35.61 -2.53
C ASN A 309 -5.30 35.04 -1.54
N VAL A 310 -4.88 33.81 -1.80
CA VAL A 310 -3.84 33.13 -1.03
C VAL A 310 -2.61 32.88 -1.90
N LYS A 311 -1.48 32.67 -1.28
CA LYS A 311 -0.21 32.35 -1.94
C LYS A 311 -0.07 30.85 -2.09
N VAL A 312 0.27 30.39 -3.30
CA VAL A 312 0.60 29.01 -3.60
C VAL A 312 2.01 28.94 -4.15
N GLU A 313 2.83 28.07 -3.58
CA GLU A 313 4.18 27.80 -4.05
C GLU A 313 4.34 26.29 -4.29
N ARG A 314 4.82 25.94 -5.49
CA ARG A 314 5.12 24.54 -5.81
C ARG A 314 6.37 24.07 -5.06
N ILE A 315 6.32 22.84 -4.57
CA ILE A 315 7.47 22.16 -3.96
C ILE A 315 8.11 21.25 -5.02
N GLU A 316 9.38 21.47 -5.32
CA GLU A 316 10.13 20.64 -6.25
C GLU A 316 10.56 19.31 -5.59
N HIS A 317 10.77 18.26 -6.43
CA HIS A 317 11.07 16.92 -5.94
C HIS A 317 12.48 16.77 -5.34
N ASP A 318 13.43 17.55 -5.82
CA ASP A 318 14.72 17.65 -5.16
C ASP A 318 14.57 18.37 -3.83
N LYS A 319 15.23 17.91 -2.78
CA LYS A 319 15.10 18.45 -1.42
C LYS A 319 13.68 18.41 -0.86
N LEU A 320 12.91 17.38 -1.21
CA LEU A 320 11.50 17.28 -0.83
C LEU A 320 11.28 17.35 0.69
N ILE A 321 12.06 16.61 1.49
CA ILE A 321 11.96 16.67 2.97
C ILE A 321 12.21 18.08 3.47
N GLU A 322 13.33 18.69 3.07
CA GLU A 322 13.75 20.01 3.55
C GLU A 322 12.67 21.05 3.24
N ASN A 323 12.12 21.01 2.03
CA ASN A 323 11.10 21.96 1.59
C ASN A 323 9.76 21.76 2.34
N ILE A 324 9.34 20.53 2.58
CA ILE A 324 8.13 20.24 3.36
C ILE A 324 8.35 20.61 4.82
N GLU A 325 9.46 20.21 5.41
CA GLU A 325 9.81 20.57 6.79
C GLU A 325 9.82 22.09 7.00
N GLN A 326 10.44 22.82 6.08
CA GLN A 326 10.49 24.28 6.13
C GLN A 326 9.10 24.90 6.00
N ALA A 327 8.25 24.39 5.13
CA ALA A 327 6.87 24.85 4.98
C ALA A 327 6.09 24.66 6.28
N LEU A 328 6.16 23.47 6.88
CA LEU A 328 5.47 23.15 8.14
C LEU A 328 5.98 24.01 9.31
N LYS A 329 7.29 24.25 9.42
CA LYS A 329 7.88 25.15 10.41
C LYS A 329 7.38 26.59 10.26
N ASN A 330 7.04 26.99 9.05
CA ASN A 330 6.47 28.31 8.74
C ASN A 330 4.93 28.30 8.77
N ASN A 331 4.31 27.31 9.40
CA ASN A 331 2.87 27.15 9.54
C ASN A 331 2.12 27.06 8.18
N LYS A 332 2.78 26.55 7.16
CA LYS A 332 2.20 26.34 5.83
C LYS A 332 1.84 24.86 5.65
N PRO A 333 0.57 24.51 5.58
CA PRO A 333 0.16 23.13 5.21
C PRO A 333 0.56 22.84 3.78
N VAL A 334 0.80 21.56 3.50
CA VAL A 334 1.24 21.10 2.18
C VAL A 334 0.13 20.28 1.53
N LEU A 335 -0.38 20.75 0.39
CA LEU A 335 -1.27 19.98 -0.48
C LEU A 335 -0.44 19.05 -1.34
N VAL A 336 -0.77 17.77 -1.36
CA VAL A 336 -0.12 16.78 -2.22
C VAL A 336 -1.12 16.12 -3.17
N ARG A 337 -0.68 15.90 -4.40
CA ARG A 337 -1.33 15.07 -5.40
C ARG A 337 -0.50 13.82 -5.56
N LEU A 338 -1.11 12.67 -5.27
CA LEU A 338 -0.44 11.36 -5.22
C LEU A 338 -0.90 10.49 -6.38
N LYS A 339 0.04 9.75 -6.96
CA LYS A 339 -0.24 8.76 -8.01
C LYS A 339 -1.00 7.58 -7.43
N SER A 340 -1.59 6.76 -8.31
CA SER A 340 -2.09 5.46 -7.90
C SER A 340 -0.94 4.61 -7.31
N GLY A 341 -1.21 3.87 -6.26
CA GLY A 341 -0.22 3.09 -5.53
C GLY A 341 -0.57 2.95 -4.06
N LEU A 342 0.36 3.26 -3.18
CA LEU A 342 0.19 3.12 -1.73
C LEU A 342 -1.07 3.81 -1.18
N PHE A 343 -1.42 4.97 -1.70
CA PHE A 343 -2.50 5.81 -1.15
C PHE A 343 -3.85 5.63 -1.83
N GLY A 344 -3.95 4.74 -2.80
CA GLY A 344 -5.18 4.43 -3.52
C GLY A 344 -4.92 3.89 -4.91
N ASP A 345 -5.96 3.38 -5.55
CA ASP A 345 -5.91 2.81 -6.90
C ASP A 345 -6.00 3.86 -8.02
N ARG A 346 -6.13 5.13 -7.66
CA ARG A 346 -6.20 6.27 -8.57
C ARG A 346 -5.45 7.48 -8.00
N VAL A 347 -5.27 8.50 -8.81
CA VAL A 347 -4.72 9.79 -8.37
C VAL A 347 -5.61 10.39 -7.28
N THR A 348 -5.00 10.88 -6.21
CA THR A 348 -5.71 11.42 -5.04
C THR A 348 -5.00 12.65 -4.49
N TYR A 349 -5.75 13.50 -3.79
CA TYR A 349 -5.22 14.65 -3.06
C TYR A 349 -5.31 14.43 -1.56
N LYS A 350 -4.30 14.87 -0.85
CA LYS A 350 -4.22 14.82 0.61
C LYS A 350 -3.47 16.05 1.14
N VAL A 351 -3.51 16.26 2.44
CA VAL A 351 -2.79 17.34 3.11
C VAL A 351 -1.72 16.76 4.01
N ILE A 352 -0.48 17.19 3.86
CA ILE A 352 0.57 16.91 4.84
C ILE A 352 0.48 18.00 5.90
N ARG A 353 0.23 17.59 7.15
CA ARG A 353 0.14 18.50 8.30
C ARG A 353 1.37 18.50 9.20
N GLY A 354 2.20 17.46 9.13
CA GLY A 354 3.34 17.32 10.03
C GLY A 354 4.46 16.45 9.48
N TYR A 355 5.64 16.68 10.02
CA TYR A 355 6.81 15.83 9.86
C TYR A 355 7.53 15.74 11.20
N GLU A 356 7.47 14.59 11.84
CA GLU A 356 8.07 14.33 13.15
C GLU A 356 8.61 12.89 13.18
N ASP A 357 9.72 12.69 13.87
CA ASP A 357 10.36 11.38 14.03
C ASP A 357 10.58 10.66 12.68
N GLU A 358 11.07 11.42 11.68
CA GLU A 358 11.33 10.95 10.31
C GLU A 358 10.09 10.44 9.57
N LYS A 359 8.89 10.82 10.00
CA LYS A 359 7.61 10.45 9.39
C LYS A 359 6.77 11.68 9.04
N PHE A 360 6.10 11.57 7.90
CA PHE A 360 5.08 12.52 7.47
C PHE A 360 3.71 12.11 8.00
N TYR A 361 2.98 13.06 8.55
CA TYR A 361 1.59 12.89 9.00
C TYR A 361 0.66 13.64 8.06
N ILE A 362 -0.36 12.95 7.59
CA ILE A 362 -1.29 13.46 6.59
C ILE A 362 -2.72 13.54 7.12
N ASN A 363 -3.54 14.37 6.47
CA ASN A 363 -4.99 14.29 6.51
C ASN A 363 -5.47 13.65 5.20
N ASP A 364 -6.01 12.46 5.28
CA ASP A 364 -6.56 11.74 4.13
C ASP A 364 -8.08 11.90 4.07
N PRO A 365 -8.62 12.64 3.08
CA PRO A 365 -10.07 12.83 2.93
C PRO A 365 -10.87 11.53 2.79
N ASP A 366 -10.24 10.50 2.24
CA ASP A 366 -10.86 9.18 2.03
C ASP A 366 -10.47 8.15 3.09
N ASP A 367 -10.01 8.61 4.26
CA ASP A 367 -9.59 7.74 5.34
C ASP A 367 -10.74 6.97 5.98
N ASN A 368 -10.41 5.86 6.60
CA ASN A 368 -11.33 5.01 7.37
C ASN A 368 -10.56 4.11 8.33
N ASP A 369 -11.30 3.28 9.08
CA ASP A 369 -10.75 2.37 10.08
C ASP A 369 -9.95 1.19 9.48
N VAL A 370 -10.01 0.98 8.18
CA VAL A 370 -9.17 0.01 7.46
C VAL A 370 -7.83 0.64 7.09
N LYS A 371 -7.84 1.84 6.54
CA LYS A 371 -6.65 2.55 6.07
C LYS A 371 -5.81 3.12 7.22
N LEU A 372 -6.45 3.89 8.10
CA LEU A 372 -5.77 4.66 9.15
C LEU A 372 -4.63 5.54 8.61
N ALA A 373 -4.78 6.07 7.41
CA ALA A 373 -3.75 6.86 6.75
C ALA A 373 -3.44 8.15 7.51
N SER A 374 -4.46 8.76 8.12
CA SER A 374 -4.30 9.98 8.90
C SER A 374 -3.77 9.73 10.32
N TYR A 375 -3.86 8.50 10.80
CA TYR A 375 -3.29 8.09 12.09
C TYR A 375 -1.82 7.71 11.99
N ASN A 376 -1.45 6.96 10.94
CA ASN A 376 -0.10 6.43 10.76
C ASN A 376 0.82 7.44 10.09
N GLY A 377 2.09 7.46 10.52
CA GLY A 377 3.13 8.22 9.83
C GLY A 377 3.65 7.47 8.59
N PHE A 378 4.10 8.22 7.60
CA PHE A 378 4.69 7.70 6.36
C PHE A 378 6.15 8.09 6.24
N THR A 379 6.96 7.19 5.69
CA THR A 379 8.38 7.47 5.42
C THR A 379 8.54 8.41 4.23
N LEU A 380 9.75 8.98 4.06
CA LEU A 380 10.09 9.75 2.87
C LEU A 380 9.85 8.94 1.59
N ASN A 381 10.27 7.68 1.57
CA ASN A 381 10.11 6.84 0.39
C ASN A 381 8.64 6.59 0.05
N ASP A 382 7.77 6.43 1.04
CA ASP A 382 6.34 6.31 0.83
C ASP A 382 5.78 7.54 0.10
N ILE A 383 6.15 8.72 0.55
CA ILE A 383 5.71 9.98 -0.07
C ILE A 383 6.37 10.16 -1.45
N LYS A 384 7.68 10.08 -1.51
CA LYS A 384 8.47 10.32 -2.73
C LYS A 384 8.07 9.41 -3.89
N ASN A 385 7.90 8.12 -3.63
CA ASN A 385 7.55 7.14 -4.66
C ASN A 385 6.13 7.32 -5.20
N ASN A 386 5.26 7.98 -4.46
CA ASN A 386 3.85 8.16 -4.83
C ASN A 386 3.52 9.61 -5.20
N LEU A 387 4.44 10.55 -5.06
CA LEU A 387 4.19 11.96 -5.30
C LEU A 387 4.11 12.29 -6.79
N ALA A 388 3.01 12.93 -7.21
CA ALA A 388 2.92 13.61 -8.49
C ALA A 388 3.30 15.10 -8.37
N GLN A 389 2.70 15.80 -7.42
CA GLN A 389 2.92 17.24 -7.21
C GLN A 389 2.67 17.60 -5.74
N ALA A 390 3.33 18.66 -5.28
CA ALA A 390 3.11 19.23 -3.95
C ALA A 390 3.15 20.75 -3.99
N TRP A 391 2.35 21.39 -3.14
CA TRP A 391 2.28 22.85 -3.00
C TRP A 391 2.13 23.25 -1.55
N THR A 392 2.73 24.38 -1.20
CA THR A 392 2.36 25.10 0.03
C THR A 392 1.25 26.08 -0.27
N ILE A 393 0.34 26.26 0.66
CA ILE A 393 -0.74 27.26 0.59
C ILE A 393 -0.68 28.12 1.84
N SER A 394 -0.63 29.43 1.68
CA SER A 394 -0.51 30.40 2.79
C SER A 394 -1.25 31.71 2.49
N LYS A 395 -1.56 32.48 3.54
CA LYS A 395 -2.04 33.86 3.39
C LYS A 395 -0.91 34.79 2.96
#